data_476fcf93a52799f34201bb6809d5c3a5
#
_entry.id   476fcf93a52799f34201bb6809d5c3a5
#
_cell.length_a   1.000
_cell.length_b   1.000
_cell.length_c   1.000
_cell.angle_alpha   90.00
_cell.angle_beta   90.00
_cell.angle_gamma   90.00
#
_symmetry.space_group_name_H-M   'P 1'
#
loop_
_entity.id
_entity.type
_entity.pdbx_description
1 polymer ?
#
loop_
_entity_poly.entity_id
_entity_poly.type
_entity_poly.pdbx_seq_one_letter_code
_entity_poly.pdbx_strand_id
1 'polypeptide(L)'
;KVLSQKIQSQEGFHPRLKDLAQRMYNSYVELQDIAAELEQLEGAIIYDSQRIQWVNERISAGYKLLKKHGVNDTASLLAIQNNLQQKLNNAVNRTTQIEEKSRVAEALFAECTVLAGKVSQKRRLQVEPLVNKVNALLARVGMPNATIKITLEETRLSSSGTDKVAFLFDANNRGSFEPLQKVASGGELSRLMLCVKSLVVQKLELPTLIFDEIDTGISGEAAKQVGIILKELAALRQVIAITHQ
;
A
#
# COMPACT_ATOMS: atom_id res chain seq x y z
N LYS A 1 -46.14 64.17 49.14
CA LYS A 1 -46.37 65.62 48.90
C LYS A 1 -47.63 66.05 49.57
N VAL A 2 -48.83 65.58 49.23
CA VAL A 2 -50.12 66.02 49.78
C VAL A 2 -50.21 65.86 51.31
N LEU A 3 -49.69 64.76 51.87
CA LEU A 3 -49.69 64.56 53.33
C LEU A 3 -48.78 65.52 54.07
N SER A 4 -47.58 65.79 53.52
CA SER A 4 -46.63 66.75 54.11
C SER A 4 -47.23 68.17 54.14
N GLN A 5 -47.88 68.57 53.05
CA GLN A 5 -48.59 69.86 52.99
C GLN A 5 -49.74 69.98 53.96
N LYS A 6 -50.52 68.87 54.14
CA LYS A 6 -51.59 68.84 55.14
C LYS A 6 -51.08 68.94 56.59
N ILE A 7 -49.98 68.29 56.91
CA ILE A 7 -49.36 68.40 58.22
C ILE A 7 -48.76 69.81 58.42
N GLN A 8 -48.18 70.37 57.41
CA GLN A 8 -47.60 71.73 57.41
C GLN A 8 -48.75 72.78 57.68
N SER A 9 -49.93 72.64 57.10
CA SER A 9 -51.04 73.51 57.36
C SER A 9 -51.56 73.44 58.78
N GLN A 10 -51.16 72.43 59.55
CA GLN A 10 -51.55 72.25 60.94
C GLN A 10 -50.45 72.56 61.97
N GLU A 11 -49.33 73.15 61.54
CA GLU A 11 -48.14 73.46 62.36
C GLU A 11 -48.46 74.29 63.59
N GLY A 12 -49.50 75.20 63.55
CA GLY A 12 -49.91 76.04 64.66
C GLY A 12 -50.53 75.30 65.86
N PHE A 13 -50.90 74.05 65.67
CA PHE A 13 -51.56 73.29 66.75
C PHE A 13 -50.59 72.56 67.70
N HIS A 14 -49.36 72.23 67.23
CA HIS A 14 -48.35 71.54 68.05
C HIS A 14 -46.95 71.72 67.54
N PRO A 15 -45.93 72.12 68.36
CA PRO A 15 -44.56 72.37 67.91
C PRO A 15 -43.87 71.20 67.17
N ARG A 16 -44.23 69.96 67.47
CA ARG A 16 -43.65 68.77 66.81
C ARG A 16 -44.15 68.51 65.39
N LEU A 17 -45.26 69.13 64.98
CA LEU A 17 -45.84 68.97 63.65
C LEU A 17 -44.95 69.57 62.60
N LYS A 18 -44.19 70.61 62.86
CA LYS A 18 -43.23 71.23 61.97
C LYS A 18 -42.07 70.26 61.62
N ASP A 19 -41.52 69.62 62.64
CA ASP A 19 -40.47 68.63 62.44
C ASP A 19 -40.98 67.42 61.63
N LEU A 20 -42.13 66.90 61.92
CA LEU A 20 -42.79 65.81 61.22
C LEU A 20 -43.05 66.17 59.71
N ALA A 21 -43.54 67.37 59.44
CA ALA A 21 -43.75 67.85 58.07
C ALA A 21 -42.48 67.93 57.28
N GLN A 22 -41.38 68.40 57.88
CA GLN A 22 -40.10 68.50 57.27
C GLN A 22 -39.49 67.11 56.98
N ARG A 23 -39.61 66.21 57.92
CA ARG A 23 -39.15 64.81 57.73
C ARG A 23 -39.88 64.10 56.57
N MET A 24 -41.22 64.29 56.57
CA MET A 24 -42.02 63.74 55.46
C MET A 24 -41.67 64.35 54.10
N TYR A 25 -41.37 65.66 54.09
CA TYR A 25 -40.95 66.31 52.89
C TYR A 25 -39.55 65.78 52.38
N ASN A 26 -38.63 65.66 53.32
CA ASN A 26 -37.29 65.07 52.96
C ASN A 26 -37.47 63.64 52.47
N SER A 27 -38.28 62.84 53.11
CA SER A 27 -38.54 61.48 52.60
C SER A 27 -39.22 61.46 51.23
N TYR A 28 -40.05 62.43 50.92
CA TYR A 28 -40.66 62.57 49.58
C TYR A 28 -39.64 62.92 48.53
N VAL A 29 -38.73 63.87 48.81
CA VAL A 29 -37.66 64.22 47.92
C VAL A 29 -36.74 63.02 47.63
N GLU A 30 -36.34 62.32 48.70
CA GLU A 30 -35.52 61.13 48.59
C GLU A 30 -36.16 60.03 47.69
N LEU A 31 -37.49 59.81 47.90
CA LEU A 31 -38.23 58.86 47.07
C LEU A 31 -38.35 59.32 45.60
N GLN A 32 -38.39 60.65 45.33
CA GLN A 32 -38.34 61.15 43.94
C GLN A 32 -37.00 60.95 43.30
N ASP A 33 -35.89 61.13 44.03
CA ASP A 33 -34.55 60.93 43.52
C ASP A 33 -34.36 59.41 43.23
N ILE A 34 -34.74 58.53 44.11
CA ILE A 34 -34.71 57.11 43.89
C ILE A 34 -35.53 56.70 42.65
N ALA A 35 -36.74 57.26 42.50
CA ALA A 35 -37.55 56.99 41.32
C ALA A 35 -36.91 57.45 40.03
N ALA A 36 -36.29 58.63 40.03
CA ALA A 36 -35.53 59.15 38.85
C ALA A 36 -34.31 58.28 38.51
N GLU A 37 -33.57 57.82 39.53
CA GLU A 37 -32.46 56.90 39.33
C GLU A 37 -32.95 55.55 38.76
N LEU A 38 -34.06 55.01 39.23
CA LEU A 38 -34.66 53.77 38.73
C LEU A 38 -35.08 53.91 37.24
N GLU A 39 -35.71 55.06 36.89
CA GLU A 39 -36.07 55.35 35.49
C GLU A 39 -34.81 55.45 34.59
N GLN A 40 -33.73 56.06 35.09
CA GLN A 40 -32.47 56.12 34.37
C GLN A 40 -31.85 54.75 34.18
N LEU A 41 -31.86 53.90 35.22
CA LEU A 41 -31.39 52.50 35.15
C LEU A 41 -32.23 51.67 34.17
N GLU A 42 -33.54 51.82 34.17
CA GLU A 42 -34.46 51.14 33.25
C GLU A 42 -34.12 51.53 31.79
N GLY A 43 -33.92 52.82 31.54
CA GLY A 43 -33.54 53.33 30.19
C GLY A 43 -32.16 52.85 29.71
N ALA A 44 -31.27 52.51 30.65
CA ALA A 44 -29.94 51.92 30.32
C ALA A 44 -29.99 50.43 29.99
N ILE A 45 -31.06 49.72 30.32
CA ILE A 45 -31.22 48.31 30.00
C ILE A 45 -31.69 48.17 28.54
N ILE A 46 -30.80 47.82 27.68
CA ILE A 46 -31.10 47.56 26.26
C ILE A 46 -31.64 46.13 26.17
N TYR A 47 -32.95 45.99 26.00
CA TYR A 47 -33.60 44.71 25.72
C TYR A 47 -33.54 44.39 24.22
N ASP A 48 -32.60 43.55 23.82
CA ASP A 48 -32.48 43.05 22.43
C ASP A 48 -33.11 41.69 22.29
N SER A 49 -34.37 41.65 21.92
CA SER A 49 -35.13 40.41 21.73
C SER A 49 -34.57 39.52 20.65
N GLN A 50 -34.01 40.09 19.57
CA GLN A 50 -33.42 39.33 18.48
C GLN A 50 -32.13 38.63 18.94
N ARG A 51 -31.32 39.34 19.72
CA ARG A 51 -30.09 38.78 20.31
C ARG A 51 -30.40 37.64 21.29
N ILE A 52 -31.40 37.80 22.13
CA ILE A 52 -31.85 36.76 23.07
C ILE A 52 -32.33 35.54 22.31
N GLN A 53 -33.12 35.70 21.26
CA GLN A 53 -33.60 34.58 20.43
C GLN A 53 -32.42 33.87 19.77
N TRP A 54 -31.51 34.59 19.18
CA TRP A 54 -30.31 34.02 18.52
C TRP A 54 -29.44 33.21 19.51
N VAL A 55 -29.23 33.75 20.73
CA VAL A 55 -28.47 33.04 21.77
C VAL A 55 -29.19 31.74 22.17
N ASN A 56 -30.52 31.80 22.40
CA ASN A 56 -31.32 30.63 22.77
C ASN A 56 -31.29 29.54 21.66
N GLU A 57 -31.39 29.92 20.39
CA GLU A 57 -31.28 28.99 19.25
C GLU A 57 -29.90 28.33 19.21
N ARG A 58 -28.83 29.11 19.44
CA ARG A 58 -27.46 28.60 19.46
C ARG A 58 -27.22 27.62 20.62
N ILE A 59 -27.72 27.96 21.82
CA ILE A 59 -27.65 27.08 22.99
C ILE A 59 -28.42 25.78 22.72
N SER A 60 -29.64 25.90 22.17
CA SER A 60 -30.48 24.73 21.84
C SER A 60 -29.79 23.81 20.80
N ALA A 61 -29.17 24.40 19.79
CA ALA A 61 -28.36 23.65 18.80
C ALA A 61 -27.20 22.92 19.49
N GLY A 62 -26.50 23.59 20.40
CA GLY A 62 -25.41 22.99 21.18
C GLY A 62 -25.89 21.78 21.99
N TYR A 63 -26.99 21.91 22.76
CA TYR A 63 -27.55 20.80 23.51
C TYR A 63 -28.00 19.64 22.62
N LYS A 64 -28.61 19.92 21.47
CA LYS A 64 -28.98 18.88 20.50
C LYS A 64 -27.76 18.09 20.01
N LEU A 65 -26.64 18.78 19.73
CA LEU A 65 -25.41 18.14 19.32
C LEU A 65 -24.77 17.31 20.45
N LEU A 66 -24.72 17.85 21.67
CA LEU A 66 -24.23 17.12 22.85
C LEU A 66 -25.00 15.82 23.04
N LYS A 67 -26.35 15.90 23.01
CA LYS A 67 -27.23 14.74 23.14
C LYS A 67 -27.06 13.75 22.00
N LYS A 68 -26.97 14.24 20.76
CA LYS A 68 -26.79 13.38 19.57
C LYS A 68 -25.49 12.56 19.64
N HIS A 69 -24.42 13.16 20.15
CA HIS A 69 -23.10 12.52 20.20
C HIS A 69 -22.78 11.91 21.57
N GLY A 70 -23.67 12.00 22.54
CA GLY A 70 -23.52 11.40 23.88
C GLY A 70 -22.36 11.99 24.70
N VAL A 71 -22.08 13.29 24.51
CA VAL A 71 -21.03 14.01 25.22
C VAL A 71 -21.60 15.17 26.04
N ASN A 72 -20.86 15.62 27.06
CA ASN A 72 -21.36 16.57 28.05
C ASN A 72 -20.78 17.99 27.89
N ASP A 73 -19.81 18.19 27.02
CA ASP A 73 -19.10 19.46 26.87
C ASP A 73 -18.72 19.76 25.40
N THR A 74 -18.48 21.02 25.11
CA THR A 74 -18.14 21.51 23.78
C THR A 74 -16.76 21.04 23.30
N ALA A 75 -15.80 20.83 24.21
CA ALA A 75 -14.47 20.35 23.86
C ALA A 75 -14.53 18.93 23.28
N SER A 76 -15.35 18.08 23.89
CA SER A 76 -15.63 16.73 23.39
C SER A 76 -16.30 16.74 22.01
N LEU A 77 -17.23 17.69 21.75
CA LEU A 77 -17.82 17.86 20.42
C LEU A 77 -16.78 18.26 19.36
N LEU A 78 -15.87 19.18 19.70
CA LEU A 78 -14.78 19.58 18.81
C LEU A 78 -13.82 18.42 18.53
N ALA A 79 -13.52 17.60 19.53
CA ALA A 79 -12.72 16.40 19.34
C ALA A 79 -13.38 15.40 18.36
N ILE A 80 -14.70 15.21 18.48
CA ILE A 80 -15.48 14.38 17.54
C ILE A 80 -15.44 14.99 16.15
N GLN A 81 -15.63 16.29 16.00
CA GLN A 81 -15.55 16.99 14.71
C GLN A 81 -14.19 16.77 14.04
N ASN A 82 -13.10 16.96 14.78
CA ASN A 82 -11.74 16.76 14.26
C ASN A 82 -11.50 15.31 13.84
N ASN A 83 -11.97 14.34 14.62
CA ASN A 83 -11.86 12.92 14.28
C ASN A 83 -12.63 12.58 12.99
N LEU A 84 -13.86 13.07 12.86
CA LEU A 84 -14.68 12.87 11.67
C LEU A 84 -14.06 13.55 10.45
N GLN A 85 -13.50 14.75 10.60
CA GLN A 85 -12.79 15.46 9.53
C GLN A 85 -11.55 14.69 9.08
N GLN A 86 -10.76 14.14 10.02
CA GLN A 86 -9.62 13.29 9.68
C GLN A 86 -10.04 12.03 8.93
N LYS A 87 -11.12 11.36 9.39
CA LYS A 87 -11.65 10.18 8.70
C LYS A 87 -12.11 10.50 7.27
N LEU A 88 -12.77 11.63 7.08
CA LEU A 88 -13.21 12.09 5.76
C LEU A 88 -12.00 12.35 4.84
N ASN A 89 -11.01 13.11 5.32
CA ASN A 89 -9.80 13.41 4.57
C ASN A 89 -9.04 12.12 4.19
N ASN A 90 -8.93 11.18 5.14
CA ASN A 90 -8.30 9.89 4.88
C ASN A 90 -9.08 9.06 3.84
N ALA A 91 -10.42 9.09 3.87
CA ALA A 91 -11.24 8.39 2.89
C ALA A 91 -11.06 8.97 1.47
N VAL A 92 -11.11 10.30 1.34
CA VAL A 92 -10.90 10.99 0.06
C VAL A 92 -9.49 10.74 -0.48
N ASN A 93 -8.46 10.86 0.38
CA ASN A 93 -7.07 10.62 -0.04
C ASN A 93 -6.82 9.15 -0.44
N ARG A 94 -7.52 8.19 0.16
CA ARG A 94 -7.41 6.77 -0.25
C ARG A 94 -7.95 6.55 -1.66
N THR A 95 -9.05 7.15 -2.03
CA THR A 95 -9.62 7.00 -3.38
C THR A 95 -8.65 7.51 -4.44
N THR A 96 -8.11 8.71 -4.26
CA THR A 96 -7.12 9.28 -5.19
C THR A 96 -5.82 8.46 -5.25
N GLN A 97 -5.34 7.96 -4.12
CA GLN A 97 -4.16 7.09 -4.09
C GLN A 97 -4.41 5.74 -4.78
N ILE A 98 -5.62 5.18 -4.67
CA ILE A 98 -5.99 3.93 -5.36
C ILE A 98 -6.01 4.17 -6.87
N GLU A 99 -6.64 5.24 -7.34
CA GLU A 99 -6.70 5.58 -8.76
C GLU A 99 -5.30 5.80 -9.36
N GLU A 100 -4.44 6.52 -8.66
CA GLU A 100 -3.07 6.75 -9.10
C GLU A 100 -2.24 5.45 -9.14
N LYS A 101 -2.32 4.63 -8.08
CA LYS A 101 -1.63 3.33 -8.05
C LYS A 101 -2.16 2.36 -9.10
N SER A 102 -3.46 2.35 -9.37
CA SER A 102 -4.05 1.54 -10.43
C SER A 102 -3.50 1.95 -11.80
N ARG A 103 -3.45 3.25 -12.09
CA ARG A 103 -2.89 3.77 -13.34
C ARG A 103 -1.41 3.40 -13.51
N VAL A 104 -0.61 3.52 -12.45
CA VAL A 104 0.80 3.12 -12.47
C VAL A 104 0.94 1.62 -12.68
N ALA A 105 0.15 0.81 -11.99
CA ALA A 105 0.16 -0.65 -12.13
C ALA A 105 -0.20 -1.09 -13.56
N GLU A 106 -1.22 -0.48 -14.17
CA GLU A 106 -1.62 -0.75 -15.56
C GLU A 106 -0.51 -0.38 -16.55
N ALA A 107 0.14 0.77 -16.38
CA ALA A 107 1.24 1.20 -17.22
C ALA A 107 2.43 0.23 -17.13
N LEU A 108 2.82 -0.16 -15.90
CA LEU A 108 3.90 -1.13 -15.67
C LEU A 108 3.55 -2.51 -16.22
N PHE A 109 2.30 -2.96 -16.09
CA PHE A 109 1.85 -4.22 -16.65
C PHE A 109 1.96 -4.23 -18.18
N ALA A 110 1.56 -3.14 -18.84
CA ALA A 110 1.70 -3.00 -20.29
C ALA A 110 3.17 -3.04 -20.73
N GLU A 111 4.06 -2.33 -20.03
CA GLU A 111 5.49 -2.36 -20.30
C GLU A 111 6.09 -3.76 -20.11
N CYS A 112 5.77 -4.42 -19.01
CA CYS A 112 6.21 -5.79 -18.74
C CYS A 112 5.72 -6.76 -19.82
N THR A 113 4.51 -6.61 -20.33
CA THR A 113 3.95 -7.44 -21.40
C THR A 113 4.75 -7.26 -22.71
N VAL A 114 5.09 -6.02 -23.05
CA VAL A 114 5.93 -5.74 -24.24
C VAL A 114 7.33 -6.36 -24.10
N LEU A 115 7.94 -6.21 -22.91
CA LEU A 115 9.27 -6.80 -22.64
C LEU A 115 9.24 -8.33 -22.68
N ALA A 116 8.22 -8.94 -22.08
CA ALA A 116 8.01 -10.38 -22.11
C ALA A 116 7.86 -10.91 -23.55
N GLY A 117 7.13 -10.19 -24.40
CA GLY A 117 7.01 -10.51 -25.82
C GLY A 117 8.34 -10.50 -26.55
N LYS A 118 9.20 -9.50 -26.28
CA LYS A 118 10.56 -9.44 -26.82
C LYS A 118 11.44 -10.62 -26.36
N VAL A 119 11.30 -11.02 -25.09
CA VAL A 119 12.01 -12.18 -24.52
C VAL A 119 11.54 -13.46 -25.20
N SER A 120 10.22 -13.67 -25.34
CA SER A 120 9.62 -14.81 -26.02
C SER A 120 10.13 -14.94 -27.46
N GLN A 121 10.11 -13.86 -28.21
CA GLN A 121 10.62 -13.84 -29.57
C GLN A 121 12.11 -14.26 -29.64
N LYS A 122 12.95 -13.71 -28.76
CA LYS A 122 14.38 -14.11 -28.72
C LYS A 122 14.56 -15.58 -28.33
N ARG A 123 13.76 -16.10 -27.40
CA ARG A 123 13.80 -17.53 -27.03
C ARG A 123 13.46 -18.40 -28.22
N ARG A 124 12.37 -18.12 -28.94
CA ARG A 124 11.95 -18.88 -30.14
C ARG A 124 13.05 -18.93 -31.19
N LEU A 125 13.72 -17.81 -31.43
CA LEU A 125 14.83 -17.76 -32.39
C LEU A 125 16.07 -18.59 -31.96
N GLN A 126 16.26 -18.83 -30.67
CA GLN A 126 17.41 -19.57 -30.14
C GLN A 126 17.13 -21.06 -29.92
N VAL A 127 15.87 -21.52 -29.95
CA VAL A 127 15.52 -22.92 -29.76
C VAL A 127 16.23 -23.83 -30.76
N GLU A 128 16.04 -23.61 -32.05
CA GLU A 128 16.60 -24.46 -33.10
C GLU A 128 18.14 -24.46 -33.10
N PRO A 129 18.83 -23.30 -33.07
CA PRO A 129 20.30 -23.27 -32.98
C PRO A 129 20.85 -24.00 -31.74
N LEU A 130 20.14 -23.90 -30.58
CA LEU A 130 20.58 -24.58 -29.37
C LEU A 130 20.36 -26.10 -29.46
N VAL A 131 19.21 -26.54 -29.94
CA VAL A 131 18.89 -27.96 -30.16
C VAL A 131 19.93 -28.59 -31.08
N ASN A 132 20.23 -27.97 -32.21
CA ASN A 132 21.19 -28.49 -33.18
C ASN A 132 22.60 -28.62 -32.56
N LYS A 133 23.06 -27.61 -31.80
CA LYS A 133 24.37 -27.67 -31.12
C LYS A 133 24.42 -28.76 -30.05
N VAL A 134 23.37 -28.90 -29.24
CA VAL A 134 23.31 -29.94 -28.21
C VAL A 134 23.29 -31.32 -28.85
N ASN A 135 22.49 -31.55 -29.89
CA ASN A 135 22.43 -32.85 -30.57
C ASN A 135 23.76 -33.24 -31.22
N ALA A 136 24.47 -32.28 -31.81
CA ALA A 136 25.84 -32.51 -32.34
C ALA A 136 26.84 -32.91 -31.25
N LEU A 137 26.75 -32.29 -30.06
CA LEU A 137 27.59 -32.65 -28.92
C LEU A 137 27.21 -34.03 -28.33
N LEU A 138 25.91 -34.35 -28.25
CA LEU A 138 25.43 -35.66 -27.79
C LEU A 138 26.01 -36.81 -28.64
N ALA A 139 26.03 -36.65 -29.97
CA ALA A 139 26.65 -37.63 -30.88
C ALA A 139 28.11 -37.85 -30.54
N ARG A 140 28.89 -36.80 -30.25
CA ARG A 140 30.32 -36.89 -29.89
C ARG A 140 30.56 -37.62 -28.57
N VAL A 141 29.68 -37.47 -27.56
CA VAL A 141 29.85 -38.06 -26.24
C VAL A 141 29.22 -39.48 -26.14
N GLY A 142 29.07 -40.17 -27.25
CA GLY A 142 28.59 -41.56 -27.27
C GLY A 142 27.09 -41.76 -27.26
N MET A 143 26.31 -40.73 -27.62
CA MET A 143 24.85 -40.77 -27.73
C MET A 143 24.36 -40.32 -29.12
N PRO A 144 24.74 -41.06 -30.21
CA PRO A 144 24.43 -40.64 -31.58
C PRO A 144 22.92 -40.62 -31.91
N ASN A 145 22.15 -41.40 -31.19
CA ASN A 145 20.69 -41.52 -31.38
C ASN A 145 19.91 -40.62 -30.45
N ALA A 146 20.57 -39.95 -29.48
CA ALA A 146 19.88 -39.11 -28.53
C ALA A 146 19.55 -37.74 -29.14
N THR A 147 18.37 -37.25 -28.81
CA THR A 147 17.90 -35.95 -29.27
C THR A 147 17.23 -35.19 -28.14
N ILE A 148 17.43 -33.87 -28.14
CA ILE A 148 16.74 -32.95 -27.26
C ILE A 148 15.70 -32.17 -28.03
N LYS A 149 14.56 -31.86 -27.38
CA LYS A 149 13.52 -30.98 -27.87
C LYS A 149 13.22 -29.91 -26.83
N ILE A 150 13.07 -28.70 -27.26
CA ILE A 150 12.68 -27.59 -26.36
C ILE A 150 11.34 -27.10 -26.83
N THR A 151 10.37 -27.06 -25.87
CA THR A 151 9.05 -26.50 -26.11
C THR A 151 8.87 -25.21 -25.34
N LEU A 152 8.16 -24.28 -25.95
CA LEU A 152 7.79 -23.00 -25.39
C LEU A 152 6.26 -22.92 -25.38
N GLU A 153 5.66 -23.01 -24.18
CA GLU A 153 4.22 -22.90 -23.97
C GLU A 153 3.91 -21.51 -23.44
N GLU A 154 2.94 -20.84 -24.01
CA GLU A 154 2.49 -19.54 -23.53
C GLU A 154 1.78 -19.65 -22.19
N THR A 155 2.15 -18.78 -21.24
CA THR A 155 1.58 -18.74 -19.90
C THR A 155 1.27 -17.31 -19.48
N ARG A 156 0.67 -17.14 -18.30
CA ARG A 156 0.48 -15.80 -17.71
C ARG A 156 1.83 -15.14 -17.44
N LEU A 157 1.83 -13.80 -17.52
CA LEU A 157 3.02 -13.00 -17.23
C LEU A 157 3.56 -13.31 -15.83
N SER A 158 4.84 -13.58 -15.77
CA SER A 158 5.58 -13.91 -14.55
C SER A 158 6.93 -13.18 -14.53
N SER A 159 7.71 -13.35 -13.45
CA SER A 159 9.06 -12.80 -13.35
C SER A 159 10.02 -13.32 -14.44
N SER A 160 9.73 -14.46 -15.08
CA SER A 160 10.50 -15.04 -16.18
C SER A 160 9.93 -14.76 -17.58
N GLY A 161 8.87 -13.98 -17.67
CA GLY A 161 8.16 -13.66 -18.92
C GLY A 161 6.88 -14.45 -19.09
N THR A 162 6.47 -14.68 -20.34
CA THR A 162 5.21 -15.33 -20.72
C THR A 162 5.41 -16.74 -21.29
N ASP A 163 6.62 -17.31 -21.20
CA ASP A 163 6.88 -18.65 -21.70
C ASP A 163 7.22 -19.61 -20.57
N LYS A 164 6.59 -20.78 -20.59
CA LYS A 164 7.05 -21.96 -19.87
C LYS A 164 7.95 -22.76 -20.79
N VAL A 165 9.22 -22.82 -20.45
CA VAL A 165 10.24 -23.56 -21.21
C VAL A 165 10.31 -24.98 -20.68
N ALA A 166 10.15 -25.99 -21.52
CA ALA A 166 10.36 -27.37 -21.15
C ALA A 166 11.43 -28.00 -22.07
N PHE A 167 12.36 -28.71 -21.42
CA PHE A 167 13.39 -29.50 -22.06
C PHE A 167 12.97 -30.96 -22.04
N LEU A 168 12.83 -31.54 -23.20
CA LEU A 168 12.45 -32.93 -23.42
C LEU A 168 13.59 -33.68 -24.03
N PHE A 169 13.79 -34.94 -23.70
CA PHE A 169 14.88 -35.77 -24.13
C PHE A 169 14.38 -37.14 -24.60
N ASP A 170 14.92 -37.60 -25.72
CA ASP A 170 14.74 -38.94 -26.23
C ASP A 170 16.14 -39.56 -26.43
N ALA A 171 16.49 -40.55 -25.61
CA ALA A 171 17.82 -41.15 -25.61
C ALA A 171 18.08 -42.05 -26.83
N ASN A 172 17.03 -42.59 -27.46
CA ASN A 172 17.17 -43.70 -28.44
C ASN A 172 16.47 -43.42 -29.77
N ASN A 173 16.06 -42.15 -30.02
CA ASN A 173 15.33 -41.75 -31.23
C ASN A 173 14.07 -42.56 -31.50
N ARG A 174 13.34 -42.88 -30.45
CA ARG A 174 12.09 -43.65 -30.53
C ARG A 174 10.87 -42.75 -30.76
N GLY A 175 11.00 -41.45 -30.81
CA GLY A 175 9.94 -40.49 -30.88
C GLY A 175 9.24 -40.26 -29.52
N SER A 176 9.74 -40.84 -28.44
CA SER A 176 9.21 -40.72 -27.09
C SER A 176 10.06 -39.68 -26.30
N PHE A 177 9.59 -38.46 -26.32
CA PHE A 177 10.26 -37.36 -25.59
C PHE A 177 9.75 -37.28 -24.16
N GLU A 178 10.63 -37.42 -23.18
CA GLU A 178 10.33 -37.31 -21.77
C GLU A 178 10.99 -36.08 -21.14
N PRO A 179 10.37 -35.47 -20.10
CA PRO A 179 11.01 -34.42 -19.31
C PRO A 179 12.37 -34.90 -18.74
N LEU A 180 13.37 -34.02 -18.68
CA LEU A 180 14.72 -34.36 -18.20
C LEU A 180 14.73 -35.00 -16.81
N GLN A 181 13.77 -34.65 -15.94
CA GLN A 181 13.63 -35.24 -14.60
C GLN A 181 13.26 -36.74 -14.60
N LYS A 182 12.78 -37.25 -15.73
CA LYS A 182 12.37 -38.66 -15.90
C LYS A 182 13.38 -39.49 -16.64
N VAL A 183 14.54 -38.93 -17.00
CA VAL A 183 15.63 -39.68 -17.67
C VAL A 183 16.17 -40.74 -16.68
N ALA A 184 16.08 -41.99 -17.06
CA ALA A 184 16.35 -43.13 -16.16
C ALA A 184 17.84 -43.38 -15.93
N SER A 185 18.74 -42.92 -16.81
CA SER A 185 20.19 -43.21 -16.71
C SER A 185 20.96 -42.01 -16.18
N GLY A 186 21.65 -42.15 -15.07
CA GLY A 186 22.52 -41.13 -14.48
C GLY A 186 23.63 -40.70 -15.45
N GLY A 187 24.31 -41.64 -16.10
CA GLY A 187 25.35 -41.37 -17.07
C GLY A 187 24.85 -40.58 -18.31
N GLU A 188 23.67 -40.95 -18.84
CA GLU A 188 23.06 -40.21 -19.96
C GLU A 188 22.72 -38.76 -19.58
N LEU A 189 22.12 -38.58 -18.40
CA LEU A 189 21.79 -37.26 -17.89
C LEU A 189 23.06 -36.39 -17.65
N SER A 190 24.11 -36.98 -17.07
CA SER A 190 25.38 -36.30 -16.81
C SER A 190 26.02 -35.84 -18.09
N ARG A 191 26.05 -36.69 -19.16
CA ARG A 191 26.57 -36.31 -20.47
C ARG A 191 25.73 -35.24 -21.19
N LEU A 192 24.39 -35.34 -21.11
CA LEU A 192 23.52 -34.30 -21.61
C LEU A 192 23.80 -32.95 -20.90
N MET A 193 23.93 -32.98 -19.57
CA MET A 193 24.24 -31.80 -18.79
C MET A 193 25.64 -31.25 -19.10
N LEU A 194 26.62 -32.10 -19.41
CA LEU A 194 27.94 -31.67 -19.92
C LEU A 194 27.77 -30.89 -21.23
N CYS A 195 27.04 -31.44 -22.21
CA CYS A 195 26.79 -30.79 -23.49
C CYS A 195 26.10 -29.42 -23.31
N VAL A 196 25.06 -29.34 -22.50
CA VAL A 196 24.34 -28.08 -22.24
C VAL A 196 25.26 -27.08 -21.55
N LYS A 197 25.92 -27.50 -20.44
CA LYS A 197 26.83 -26.61 -19.69
C LYS A 197 27.99 -26.10 -20.52
N SER A 198 28.56 -26.92 -21.43
CA SER A 198 29.65 -26.49 -22.31
C SER A 198 29.27 -25.34 -23.25
N LEU A 199 27.99 -25.27 -23.67
CA LEU A 199 27.48 -24.19 -24.53
C LEU A 199 27.16 -22.88 -23.76
N VAL A 200 26.88 -22.96 -22.47
CA VAL A 200 26.44 -21.81 -21.69
C VAL A 200 27.44 -21.33 -20.64
N VAL A 201 28.57 -22.05 -20.45
CA VAL A 201 29.56 -21.76 -19.41
C VAL A 201 30.13 -20.36 -19.47
N GLN A 202 30.28 -19.78 -20.66
CA GLN A 202 30.77 -18.42 -20.85
C GLN A 202 29.76 -17.36 -20.38
N LYS A 203 28.48 -17.71 -20.32
CA LYS A 203 27.36 -16.82 -19.93
C LYS A 203 26.94 -17.01 -18.49
N LEU A 204 27.30 -18.14 -17.86
CA LEU A 204 26.96 -18.44 -16.47
C LEU A 204 28.16 -18.13 -15.58
N GLU A 205 27.90 -17.42 -14.49
CA GLU A 205 28.91 -17.12 -13.44
C GLU A 205 29.00 -18.27 -12.43
N LEU A 206 29.16 -19.52 -12.94
CA LEU A 206 29.34 -20.70 -12.07
C LEU A 206 30.84 -20.91 -11.85
N PRO A 207 31.36 -20.76 -10.63
CA PRO A 207 32.78 -20.88 -10.35
C PRO A 207 33.29 -22.33 -10.47
N THR A 208 32.45 -23.31 -10.10
CA THR A 208 32.79 -24.74 -10.08
C THR A 208 31.68 -25.56 -10.74
N LEU A 209 32.08 -26.51 -11.56
CA LEU A 209 31.21 -27.50 -12.20
C LEU A 209 31.56 -28.89 -11.67
N ILE A 210 30.59 -29.62 -11.18
CA ILE A 210 30.74 -30.99 -10.71
C ILE A 210 29.99 -31.91 -11.67
N PHE A 211 30.63 -32.97 -12.12
CA PHE A 211 30.06 -34.04 -12.97
C PHE A 211 30.26 -35.38 -12.28
N ASP A 212 29.19 -36.09 -12.10
CA ASP A 212 29.20 -37.43 -11.51
C ASP A 212 28.78 -38.47 -12.54
N GLU A 213 29.42 -39.66 -12.53
CA GLU A 213 29.14 -40.80 -13.39
C GLU A 213 29.19 -40.50 -14.89
N ILE A 214 30.02 -39.53 -15.32
CA ILE A 214 30.03 -39.02 -16.70
C ILE A 214 30.58 -40.03 -17.73
N ASP A 215 31.39 -40.96 -17.26
CA ASP A 215 32.04 -42.02 -18.02
C ASP A 215 31.30 -43.35 -18.02
N THR A 216 30.19 -43.45 -17.29
CA THR A 216 29.40 -44.69 -17.17
C THR A 216 28.82 -45.10 -18.53
N GLY A 217 29.14 -46.33 -18.95
CA GLY A 217 28.63 -46.96 -20.18
C GLY A 217 29.23 -46.44 -21.48
N ILE A 218 30.36 -45.73 -21.42
CA ILE A 218 31.10 -45.28 -22.61
C ILE A 218 32.55 -45.78 -22.54
N SER A 219 33.17 -45.93 -23.71
CA SER A 219 34.58 -46.31 -23.87
C SER A 219 35.17 -45.77 -25.18
N GLY A 220 36.45 -45.89 -25.35
CA GLY A 220 37.13 -45.51 -26.58
C GLY A 220 36.99 -44.06 -26.97
N GLU A 221 36.53 -43.79 -28.17
CA GLU A 221 36.45 -42.40 -28.70
C GLU A 221 35.44 -41.54 -27.96
N ALA A 222 34.33 -42.09 -27.52
CA ALA A 222 33.32 -41.35 -26.74
C ALA A 222 33.90 -40.85 -25.40
N ALA A 223 34.62 -41.68 -24.66
CA ALA A 223 35.29 -41.28 -23.42
C ALA A 223 36.35 -40.19 -23.67
N LYS A 224 37.14 -40.34 -24.75
CA LYS A 224 38.09 -39.32 -25.14
C LYS A 224 37.43 -37.97 -25.45
N GLN A 225 36.30 -37.95 -26.15
CA GLN A 225 35.54 -36.72 -26.45
C GLN A 225 34.96 -36.07 -25.19
N VAL A 226 34.46 -36.86 -24.22
CA VAL A 226 34.07 -36.35 -22.90
C VAL A 226 35.26 -35.66 -22.21
N GLY A 227 36.42 -36.30 -22.19
CA GLY A 227 37.65 -35.70 -21.63
C GLY A 227 38.09 -34.40 -22.32
N ILE A 228 37.95 -34.31 -23.65
CA ILE A 228 38.21 -33.08 -24.39
C ILE A 228 37.28 -31.95 -23.95
N ILE A 229 35.96 -32.20 -23.86
CA ILE A 229 34.99 -31.20 -23.44
C ILE A 229 35.22 -30.77 -21.99
N LEU A 230 35.54 -31.70 -21.08
CA LEU A 230 35.91 -31.37 -19.69
C LEU A 230 37.16 -30.49 -19.63
N LYS A 231 38.16 -30.76 -20.44
CA LYS A 231 39.39 -29.95 -20.54
C LYS A 231 39.09 -28.53 -21.07
N GLU A 232 38.24 -28.41 -22.08
CA GLU A 232 37.77 -27.12 -22.58
C GLU A 232 37.05 -26.31 -21.50
N LEU A 233 36.17 -26.95 -20.71
CA LEU A 233 35.50 -26.35 -19.59
C LEU A 233 36.46 -25.93 -18.46
N ALA A 234 37.48 -26.79 -18.18
CA ALA A 234 38.46 -26.54 -17.14
C ALA A 234 39.36 -25.34 -17.43
N ALA A 235 39.49 -24.95 -18.70
CA ALA A 235 40.18 -23.72 -19.10
C ALA A 235 39.42 -22.44 -18.67
N LEU A 236 38.11 -22.55 -18.41
CA LEU A 236 37.24 -21.44 -18.09
C LEU A 236 36.78 -21.44 -16.64
N ARG A 237 36.63 -22.63 -16.03
CA ARG A 237 36.04 -22.82 -14.71
C ARG A 237 36.70 -23.98 -13.97
N GLN A 238 36.59 -24.04 -12.69
CA GLN A 238 36.94 -25.23 -11.91
C GLN A 238 36.00 -26.39 -12.26
N VAL A 239 36.57 -27.54 -12.67
CA VAL A 239 35.80 -28.74 -13.00
C VAL A 239 36.22 -29.88 -12.08
N ILE A 240 35.28 -30.54 -11.48
CA ILE A 240 35.44 -31.75 -10.68
C ILE A 240 34.67 -32.86 -11.38
N ALA A 241 35.32 -33.93 -11.75
CA ALA A 241 34.69 -35.11 -12.33
C ALA A 241 34.89 -36.31 -11.38
N ILE A 242 33.80 -37.03 -11.11
CA ILE A 242 33.80 -38.27 -10.39
C ILE A 242 33.67 -39.38 -11.42
N THR A 243 34.68 -40.25 -11.51
CA THR A 243 34.80 -41.32 -12.52
C THR A 243 35.06 -42.65 -11.84
N HIS A 244 34.69 -43.72 -12.49
CA HIS A 244 34.94 -45.10 -12.06
C HIS A 244 35.99 -45.80 -12.94
N GLN A 245 36.63 -45.10 -13.87
CA GLN A 245 37.70 -45.61 -14.75
C GLN A 245 39.05 -45.03 -14.36
#